data_bedbd2f7ca2153d1d4839c4a59a80239
#
_entry.id   bedbd2f7ca2153d1d4839c4a59a80239
#
_cell.length_a   1.000
_cell.length_b   1.000
_cell.length_c   1.000
_cell.angle_alpha   90.00
_cell.angle_beta   90.00
_cell.angle_gamma   90.00
#
_symmetry.space_group_name_H-M   'P 1'
#
loop_
_entity.id
_entity.type
_entity.pdbx_description
1 polymer ?
#
loop_
_entity_poly.entity_id
_entity_poly.type
_entity_poly.pdbx_seq_one_letter_code
_entity_poly.pdbx_strand_id
1 'polypeptide(L)'
;MTQSEISNSINFFLDGNFAPVAEERDAQNMRVKGAIPEDLAGNFLRVGPNPVHIFDEAAYHTFDGDGMIHAIEFNKGQAHYRNRFVQTDGYKLERDRGDWVYKGINSMLDPTPSRVPEGAPRNKNLANTAFTYH
;
A
#
# COMPACT_ATOMS: atom_id res chain seq x y z
N MET A 1 12.80 -11.61 36.32
CA MET A 1 12.18 -11.31 35.05
C MET A 1 13.27 -11.24 34.01
N THR A 2 13.34 -12.22 33.17
CA THR A 2 14.42 -12.43 32.19
C THR A 2 14.16 -11.61 30.94
N GLN A 3 15.19 -10.90 30.48
CA GLN A 3 15.22 -10.04 29.28
C GLN A 3 15.08 -10.81 27.93
N SER A 4 14.39 -11.92 27.89
CA SER A 4 14.28 -12.76 26.68
C SER A 4 12.94 -12.63 25.92
N GLU A 5 12.09 -11.67 26.28
CA GLU A 5 10.78 -11.48 25.63
C GLU A 5 10.66 -10.19 24.78
N ILE A 6 11.79 -9.56 24.45
CA ILE A 6 11.77 -8.40 23.56
C ILE A 6 12.55 -8.76 22.32
N SER A 7 11.98 -9.47 21.39
CA SER A 7 12.39 -9.43 19.99
C SER A 7 11.49 -10.27 19.06
N ASN A 8 10.22 -9.96 19.02
CA ASN A 8 9.51 -10.00 17.75
C ASN A 8 9.29 -8.54 17.38
N SER A 9 10.34 -7.86 16.97
CA SER A 9 10.20 -6.50 16.47
C SER A 9 9.50 -6.57 15.12
N ILE A 10 8.19 -6.51 15.15
CA ILE A 10 7.37 -6.19 14.00
C ILE A 10 7.99 -4.92 13.40
N ASN A 11 8.26 -4.96 12.11
CA ASN A 11 8.78 -3.81 11.40
C ASN A 11 7.81 -2.63 11.57
N PHE A 12 8.32 -1.48 12.01
CA PHE A 12 7.52 -0.29 12.25
C PHE A 12 6.63 0.10 11.07
N PHE A 13 7.10 -0.12 9.84
CA PHE A 13 6.34 0.17 8.62
C PHE A 13 5.25 -0.87 8.29
N LEU A 14 5.09 -1.88 9.11
CA LEU A 14 4.06 -2.93 8.94
C LEU A 14 3.08 -2.98 10.13
N ASP A 15 3.20 -2.05 11.09
CA ASP A 15 2.42 -2.06 12.31
C ASP A 15 1.65 -0.76 12.55
N GLY A 16 0.63 -0.83 13.40
CA GLY A 16 -0.18 0.32 13.83
C GLY A 16 -0.79 1.07 12.65
N ASN A 17 -0.51 2.36 12.56
CA ASN A 17 -1.03 3.23 11.48
C ASN A 17 -0.39 2.95 10.11
N PHE A 18 0.70 2.19 10.06
CA PHE A 18 1.39 1.80 8.83
C PHE A 18 1.04 0.38 8.38
N ALA A 19 0.25 -0.34 9.17
CA ALA A 19 -0.16 -1.70 8.81
C ALA A 19 -0.80 -1.74 7.42
N PRO A 20 -0.40 -2.69 6.56
CA PRO A 20 -0.95 -2.81 5.21
C PRO A 20 -2.47 -2.99 5.21
N VAL A 21 -3.13 -2.38 4.25
CA VAL A 21 -4.56 -2.59 3.99
C VAL A 21 -4.69 -3.80 3.05
N ALA A 22 -5.25 -4.89 3.56
CA ALA A 22 -5.29 -6.17 2.84
C ALA A 22 -6.30 -6.19 1.67
N GLU A 23 -7.32 -5.32 1.71
CA GLU A 23 -8.45 -5.42 0.79
C GLU A 23 -8.78 -4.08 0.14
N GLU A 24 -9.15 -4.14 -1.13
CA GLU A 24 -9.84 -3.03 -1.79
C GLU A 24 -11.27 -2.93 -1.28
N ARG A 25 -11.68 -1.73 -0.92
CA ARG A 25 -13.00 -1.45 -0.34
C ARG A 25 -13.75 -0.39 -1.14
N ASP A 26 -15.07 -0.48 -1.04
CA ASP A 26 -16.02 0.50 -1.53
C ASP A 26 -17.09 0.68 -0.44
N ALA A 27 -16.96 1.73 0.36
CA ALA A 27 -17.83 1.98 1.51
C ALA A 27 -18.71 3.18 1.25
N GLN A 28 -19.94 2.90 0.85
CA GLN A 28 -20.98 3.90 0.63
C GLN A 28 -21.53 4.42 1.96
N ASN A 29 -21.87 5.72 1.99
CA ASN A 29 -22.52 6.34 3.14
C ASN A 29 -21.78 6.10 4.47
N MET A 30 -20.54 6.54 4.53
CA MET A 30 -19.74 6.44 5.75
C MET A 30 -20.44 7.11 6.93
N ARG A 31 -20.31 6.51 8.11
CA ARG A 31 -20.82 7.13 9.33
C ARG A 31 -20.06 8.41 9.65
N VAL A 32 -20.77 9.53 9.64
CA VAL A 32 -20.23 10.86 9.97
C VAL A 32 -20.51 11.19 11.45
N LYS A 33 -19.52 11.70 12.17
CA LYS A 33 -19.71 12.31 13.48
C LYS A 33 -19.68 13.83 13.29
N GLY A 34 -20.80 14.48 13.56
CA GLY A 34 -21.04 15.89 13.22
C GLY A 34 -21.79 16.01 11.90
N ALA A 35 -21.58 17.09 11.15
CA ALA A 35 -22.21 17.34 9.87
C ALA A 35 -21.15 17.72 8.83
N ILE A 36 -21.32 17.19 7.61
CA ILE A 36 -20.57 17.66 6.44
C ILE A 36 -21.42 18.74 5.77
N PRO A 37 -20.87 19.91 5.43
CA PRO A 37 -21.59 20.94 4.68
C PRO A 37 -22.14 20.39 3.37
N GLU A 38 -23.40 20.71 3.05
CA GLU A 38 -24.06 20.20 1.84
C GLU A 38 -23.47 20.73 0.53
N ASP A 39 -22.83 21.92 0.60
CA ASP A 39 -22.15 22.57 -0.51
C ASP A 39 -20.72 22.04 -0.73
N LEU A 40 -20.18 21.22 0.20
CA LEU A 40 -18.91 20.54 0.00
C LEU A 40 -19.11 19.38 -0.97
N ALA A 41 -18.58 19.53 -2.18
CA ALA A 41 -18.60 18.52 -3.22
C ALA A 41 -17.21 18.32 -3.82
N GLY A 42 -16.82 17.08 -4.07
CA GLY A 42 -15.53 16.72 -4.68
C GLY A 42 -14.89 15.51 -4.06
N ASN A 43 -13.61 15.31 -4.39
CA ASN A 43 -12.85 14.15 -3.93
C ASN A 43 -11.60 14.60 -3.17
N PHE A 44 -11.39 14.03 -1.99
CA PHE A 44 -10.10 13.99 -1.34
C PHE A 44 -9.38 12.72 -1.78
N LEU A 45 -8.18 12.86 -2.33
CA LEU A 45 -7.38 11.72 -2.82
C LEU A 45 -6.03 11.69 -2.12
N ARG A 46 -5.59 10.50 -1.77
CA ARG A 46 -4.25 10.23 -1.24
C ARG A 46 -3.71 8.96 -1.89
N VAL A 47 -2.45 8.99 -2.34
CA VAL A 47 -1.69 7.79 -2.69
C VAL A 47 -0.64 7.52 -1.61
N GLY A 48 -0.35 6.28 -1.35
CA GLY A 48 0.69 5.87 -0.41
C GLY A 48 1.12 4.44 -0.64
N PRO A 49 2.24 4.04 -0.02
CA PRO A 49 2.73 2.67 -0.09
C PRO A 49 1.83 1.71 0.67
N ASN A 50 1.53 0.58 0.04
CA ASN A 50 0.77 -0.51 0.63
C ASN A 50 1.24 -1.84 0.00
N PRO A 51 2.14 -2.59 0.64
CA PRO A 51 2.73 -3.77 0.02
C PRO A 51 1.68 -4.87 -0.19
N VAL A 52 1.73 -5.51 -1.35
CA VAL A 52 0.92 -6.72 -1.64
C VAL A 52 1.67 -7.99 -1.23
N HIS A 53 2.95 -8.05 -1.54
CA HIS A 53 3.86 -9.10 -1.11
C HIS A 53 5.19 -8.50 -0.67
N ILE A 54 5.85 -9.12 0.28
CA ILE A 54 7.09 -8.65 0.88
C ILE A 54 8.10 -9.79 0.84
N PHE A 55 9.32 -9.51 0.36
CA PHE A 55 10.42 -10.46 0.33
C PHE A 55 10.92 -10.78 1.75
N ASP A 56 11.18 -9.75 2.55
CA ASP A 56 11.68 -9.84 3.91
C ASP A 56 11.00 -8.76 4.76
N GLU A 57 10.12 -9.19 5.66
CA GLU A 57 9.37 -8.28 6.53
C GLU A 57 10.28 -7.50 7.49
N ALA A 58 11.37 -8.11 7.97
CA ALA A 58 12.29 -7.43 8.87
C ALA A 58 13.07 -6.31 8.18
N ALA A 59 13.37 -6.49 6.89
CA ALA A 59 14.08 -5.52 6.07
C ALA A 59 13.15 -4.58 5.27
N TYR A 60 11.84 -4.78 5.34
CA TYR A 60 10.89 -3.95 4.58
C TYR A 60 11.04 -2.47 4.89
N HIS A 61 11.03 -1.66 3.85
CA HIS A 61 10.99 -0.20 3.93
C HIS A 61 9.71 0.32 3.29
N THR A 62 9.13 1.38 3.87
CA THR A 62 7.86 1.92 3.37
C THR A 62 7.90 2.29 1.88
N PHE A 63 9.06 2.65 1.34
CA PHE A 63 9.20 2.95 -0.09
C PHE A 63 9.00 1.73 -1.00
N ASP A 64 9.06 0.51 -0.47
CA ASP A 64 8.89 -0.72 -1.26
C ASP A 64 7.42 -1.10 -1.49
N GLY A 65 6.48 -0.43 -0.79
CA GLY A 65 5.05 -0.73 -0.91
C GLY A 65 4.46 -0.31 -2.26
N ASP A 66 3.53 -1.11 -2.75
CA ASP A 66 2.74 -0.79 -3.94
C ASP A 66 1.87 0.44 -3.73
N GLY A 67 1.67 1.22 -4.77
CA GLY A 67 0.79 2.37 -4.69
C GLY A 67 -0.66 1.95 -4.45
N MET A 68 -1.25 2.46 -3.37
CA MET A 68 -2.68 2.38 -3.13
C MET A 68 -3.27 3.79 -3.07
N ILE A 69 -4.31 4.02 -3.86
CA ILE A 69 -5.06 5.26 -3.84
C ILE A 69 -6.22 5.10 -2.86
N HIS A 70 -6.35 6.05 -1.94
CA HIS A 70 -7.49 6.22 -1.06
C HIS A 70 -8.27 7.45 -1.52
N ALA A 71 -9.57 7.30 -1.70
CA ALA A 71 -10.46 8.36 -2.14
C ALA A 71 -11.60 8.53 -1.15
N ILE A 72 -11.94 9.78 -0.81
CA ILE A 72 -13.17 10.13 -0.13
C ILE A 72 -13.90 11.11 -1.03
N GLU A 73 -15.05 10.69 -1.54
CA GLU A 73 -15.97 11.55 -2.27
C GLU A 73 -16.96 12.21 -1.30
N PHE A 74 -17.09 13.53 -1.39
CA PHE A 74 -18.08 14.32 -0.65
C PHE A 74 -19.16 14.77 -1.59
N ASN A 75 -20.42 14.54 -1.23
CA ASN A 75 -21.58 14.97 -1.99
C ASN A 75 -22.80 15.09 -1.09
N LYS A 76 -23.45 16.27 -1.07
CA LYS A 76 -24.71 16.53 -0.35
C LYS A 76 -24.69 16.05 1.11
N GLY A 77 -23.64 16.42 1.85
CA GLY A 77 -23.47 16.07 3.25
C GLY A 77 -23.11 14.60 3.53
N GLN A 78 -22.79 13.82 2.50
CA GLN A 78 -22.39 12.42 2.60
C GLN A 78 -20.93 12.24 2.24
N ALA A 79 -20.32 11.18 2.79
CA ALA A 79 -18.97 10.75 2.45
C ALA A 79 -18.96 9.29 1.99
N HIS A 80 -18.26 9.04 0.89
CA HIS A 80 -18.10 7.72 0.29
C HIS A 80 -16.60 7.42 0.16
N TYR A 81 -16.13 6.32 0.74
CA TYR A 81 -14.72 5.92 0.71
C TYR A 81 -14.47 4.78 -0.26
N ARG A 82 -13.36 4.88 -0.98
CA ARG A 82 -12.80 3.81 -1.83
C ARG A 82 -11.30 3.72 -1.69
N ASN A 83 -10.75 2.53 -1.82
CA ASN A 83 -9.32 2.35 -2.05
C ASN A 83 -9.07 1.37 -3.20
N ARG A 84 -7.99 1.59 -3.96
CA ARG A 84 -7.60 0.75 -5.10
C ARG A 84 -6.08 0.74 -5.23
N PHE A 85 -5.53 -0.44 -5.52
CA PHE A 85 -4.15 -0.54 -5.93
C PHE A 85 -3.91 0.08 -7.30
N VAL A 86 -2.78 0.76 -7.46
CA VAL A 86 -2.31 1.19 -8.77
C VAL A 86 -1.84 -0.04 -9.54
N GLN A 87 -2.44 -0.29 -10.70
CA GLN A 87 -2.25 -1.51 -11.50
C GLN A 87 -0.95 -1.45 -12.30
N THR A 88 0.21 -1.30 -11.63
CA THR A 88 1.53 -1.41 -12.25
C THR A 88 1.81 -2.83 -12.72
N ASP A 89 2.74 -3.01 -13.65
CA ASP A 89 3.10 -4.36 -14.12
C ASP A 89 3.75 -5.19 -13.00
N GLY A 90 4.54 -4.55 -12.13
CA GLY A 90 5.12 -5.20 -10.95
C GLY A 90 4.05 -5.69 -9.96
N TYR A 91 3.07 -4.84 -9.65
CA TYR A 91 1.94 -5.21 -8.81
C TYR A 91 1.16 -6.41 -9.40
N LYS A 92 0.80 -6.34 -10.68
CA LYS A 92 0.06 -7.43 -11.36
C LYS A 92 0.84 -8.73 -11.31
N LEU A 93 2.15 -8.68 -11.58
CA LEU A 93 3.01 -9.86 -11.58
C LEU A 93 3.06 -10.54 -10.21
N GLU A 94 3.22 -9.79 -9.13
CA GLU A 94 3.22 -10.34 -7.77
C GLU A 94 1.85 -10.83 -7.33
N ARG A 95 0.79 -10.06 -7.62
CA ARG A 95 -0.59 -10.48 -7.35
C ARG A 95 -0.93 -11.79 -8.04
N ASP A 96 -0.62 -11.93 -9.34
CA ASP A 96 -0.96 -13.10 -10.14
C ASP A 96 -0.12 -14.33 -9.73
N ARG A 97 1.11 -14.09 -9.23
CA ARG A 97 1.95 -15.12 -8.66
C ARG A 97 1.51 -15.56 -7.26
N GLY A 98 0.91 -14.66 -6.48
CA GLY A 98 0.57 -14.88 -5.08
C GLY A 98 1.79 -14.88 -4.14
N ASP A 99 2.92 -14.30 -4.56
CA ASP A 99 4.17 -14.25 -3.81
C ASP A 99 5.06 -13.11 -4.34
N TRP A 100 6.07 -12.71 -3.57
CA TRP A 100 7.03 -11.70 -3.98
C TRP A 100 7.80 -12.10 -5.25
N VAL A 101 8.13 -11.10 -6.04
CA VAL A 101 8.98 -11.20 -7.24
C VAL A 101 10.17 -10.25 -7.10
N TYR A 102 9.94 -9.08 -6.54
CA TYR A 102 10.94 -8.02 -6.35
C TYR A 102 11.40 -7.97 -4.90
N LYS A 103 12.70 -7.77 -4.72
CA LYS A 103 13.28 -7.48 -3.41
C LYS A 103 13.10 -6.00 -3.07
N GLY A 104 12.96 -5.70 -1.78
CA GLY A 104 12.94 -4.34 -1.29
C GLY A 104 14.31 -3.66 -1.30
N ILE A 105 14.31 -2.35 -1.08
CA ILE A 105 15.50 -1.50 -1.12
C ILE A 105 16.60 -1.96 -0.14
N ASN A 106 16.21 -2.40 1.06
CA ASN A 106 17.16 -2.89 2.06
C ASN A 106 17.63 -4.33 1.79
N SER A 107 17.01 -5.03 0.85
CA SER A 107 17.33 -6.42 0.48
C SER A 107 17.97 -6.55 -0.90
N MET A 108 18.39 -5.45 -1.52
CA MET A 108 18.94 -5.47 -2.90
C MET A 108 20.22 -6.32 -3.01
N LEU A 109 21.03 -6.40 -1.95
CA LEU A 109 22.27 -7.17 -1.91
C LEU A 109 22.08 -8.59 -1.34
N ASP A 110 20.88 -8.98 -0.97
CA ASP A 110 20.59 -10.32 -0.51
C ASP A 110 20.91 -11.36 -1.61
N PRO A 111 21.59 -12.48 -1.30
CA PRO A 111 22.05 -13.44 -2.30
C PRO A 111 20.93 -14.32 -2.88
N THR A 112 19.73 -14.28 -2.36
CA THR A 112 18.58 -15.05 -2.89
C THR A 112 18.41 -14.76 -4.39
N PRO A 113 18.26 -15.77 -5.25
CA PRO A 113 18.10 -15.57 -6.67
C PRO A 113 16.90 -14.67 -7.02
N SER A 114 17.08 -13.82 -8.01
CA SER A 114 16.00 -12.99 -8.55
C SER A 114 14.86 -13.87 -9.08
N ARG A 115 13.61 -13.44 -8.84
CA ARG A 115 12.41 -14.08 -9.37
C ARG A 115 11.77 -13.28 -10.52
N VAL A 116 12.43 -12.21 -10.93
CA VAL A 116 11.96 -11.35 -12.03
C VAL A 116 12.04 -12.16 -13.34
N PRO A 117 10.92 -12.34 -14.05
CA PRO A 117 10.91 -13.07 -15.32
C PRO A 117 11.77 -12.39 -16.39
N GLU A 118 12.25 -13.17 -17.35
CA GLU A 118 12.92 -12.62 -18.52
C GLU A 118 11.97 -11.68 -19.29
N GLY A 119 12.47 -10.52 -19.66
CA GLY A 119 11.70 -9.49 -20.36
C GLY A 119 10.89 -8.57 -19.45
N ALA A 120 10.72 -8.89 -18.16
CA ALA A 120 10.09 -7.98 -17.21
C ALA A 120 11.07 -6.88 -16.73
N PRO A 121 10.58 -5.69 -16.34
CA PRO A 121 11.42 -4.65 -15.76
C PRO A 121 12.21 -5.16 -14.56
N ARG A 122 13.51 -4.85 -14.50
CA ARG A 122 14.37 -5.27 -13.38
C ARG A 122 13.97 -4.68 -12.03
N ASN A 123 13.41 -3.48 -12.06
CA ASN A 123 12.95 -2.77 -10.88
C ASN A 123 11.43 -2.63 -10.92
N LYS A 124 10.81 -2.79 -9.76
CA LYS A 124 9.37 -2.58 -9.59
C LYS A 124 9.05 -1.09 -9.70
N ASN A 125 8.07 -0.74 -10.54
CA ASN A 125 7.43 0.57 -10.47
C ASN A 125 6.38 0.53 -9.36
N LEU A 126 6.59 1.32 -8.32
CA LEU A 126 5.75 1.28 -7.13
C LEU A 126 4.55 2.22 -7.21
N ALA A 127 4.67 3.33 -7.96
CA ALA A 127 3.61 4.34 -8.15
C ALA A 127 2.95 4.80 -6.83
N ASN A 128 3.75 4.97 -5.77
CA ASN A 128 3.28 5.20 -4.41
C ASN A 128 3.52 6.61 -3.86
N THR A 129 4.10 7.51 -4.67
CA THR A 129 4.60 8.80 -4.16
C THR A 129 3.64 9.95 -4.40
N ALA A 130 3.14 10.09 -5.63
CA ALA A 130 2.27 11.20 -6.02
C ALA A 130 1.40 10.84 -7.23
N PHE A 131 0.33 11.59 -7.42
CA PHE A 131 -0.48 11.58 -8.63
C PHE A 131 -0.83 13.02 -9.01
N THR A 132 -1.15 13.22 -10.27
CA THR A 132 -1.65 14.50 -10.79
C THR A 132 -2.94 14.28 -11.56
N TYR A 133 -3.83 15.27 -11.53
CA TYR A 133 -5.01 15.31 -12.39
C TYR A 133 -4.65 16.04 -13.70
N HIS A 134 -5.06 15.47 -14.82
CA HIS A 134 -4.89 16.04 -16.17
C HIS A 134 -6.24 16.36 -16.80
#